data_33af10028d491f9351abd949992dd357
#
_entry.id   33af10028d491f9351abd949992dd357
#
_cell.length_a   1.000
_cell.length_b   1.000
_cell.length_c   1.000
_cell.angle_alpha   90.00
_cell.angle_beta   90.00
_cell.angle_gamma   90.00
#
_symmetry.space_group_name_H-M   'P 1'
#
loop_
_entity.id
_entity.type
_entity.pdbx_description
1 polymer ?
#
loop_
_entity_poly.entity_id
_entity_poly.type
_entity_poly.pdbx_seq_one_letter_code
_entity_poly.pdbx_strand_id
1 'polypeptide(L)'
;MTVLSTNQPEGTPTWIELRTPDREGALTFYQALFGWEYEPYPSGDGDGTVCLLRGRPVAGIVPDADRTSAVWTMYFATDDCDDTARRVTETGGRLIEAPADLADHARTAVALDAVGARFGLWQGRSRLGSEIVNEPDSLVRNDLITPDPEPARAFYTALFGFTLDGNDEVPELDFTFLRRPDGHEIGGIIGSPDVPTSAWGTLFAVSDADAVAERATASGGSSTEPEDTPYARMATVTDPAGAVFSVGKAP
;
A
#
# COMPACT_ATOMS: atom_id res chain seq x y z
N MET A 1 -7.37 -17.66 -10.40
CA MET A 1 -6.09 -17.18 -9.82
C MET A 1 -5.13 -16.95 -10.98
N THR A 2 -4.74 -15.72 -11.25
CA THR A 2 -3.84 -15.37 -12.37
C THR A 2 -2.42 -15.27 -11.80
N VAL A 3 -1.53 -16.14 -12.25
CA VAL A 3 -0.09 -16.03 -11.91
C VAL A 3 0.50 -14.96 -12.81
N LEU A 4 1.14 -13.95 -12.21
CA LEU A 4 1.84 -12.91 -12.96
C LEU A 4 3.05 -13.54 -13.69
N SER A 5 3.14 -13.30 -15.00
CA SER A 5 4.27 -13.73 -15.83
C SER A 5 5.12 -12.56 -16.35
N THR A 6 4.65 -11.33 -16.14
CA THR A 6 5.30 -10.06 -16.52
C THR A 6 5.02 -9.03 -15.46
N ASN A 7 5.76 -7.93 -15.42
CA ASN A 7 5.42 -6.78 -14.60
C ASN A 7 3.97 -6.37 -14.84
N GLN A 8 3.32 -5.88 -13.79
CA GLN A 8 2.06 -5.18 -13.95
C GLN A 8 2.28 -3.92 -14.80
N PRO A 9 1.26 -3.47 -15.54
CA PRO A 9 1.34 -2.22 -16.27
C PRO A 9 1.76 -1.05 -15.37
N GLU A 10 2.55 -0.13 -15.90
CA GLU A 10 3.08 1.02 -15.17
C GLU A 10 1.97 1.77 -14.41
N GLY A 11 2.26 2.19 -13.19
CA GLY A 11 1.30 2.86 -12.30
C GLY A 11 0.32 1.93 -11.57
N THR A 12 0.41 0.60 -11.73
CA THR A 12 -0.44 -0.33 -10.96
C THR A 12 0.12 -0.50 -9.55
N PRO A 13 -0.67 -0.37 -8.46
CA PRO A 13 -0.28 -0.85 -7.14
C PRO A 13 0.06 -2.34 -7.21
N THR A 14 1.32 -2.69 -6.96
CA THR A 14 1.81 -4.06 -7.21
C THR A 14 2.41 -4.74 -6.00
N TRP A 15 2.89 -3.97 -5.02
CA TRP A 15 3.49 -4.48 -3.79
C TRP A 15 3.17 -3.58 -2.61
N ILE A 16 3.13 -4.14 -1.42
CA ILE A 16 3.07 -3.40 -0.16
C ILE A 16 4.15 -3.90 0.78
N GLU A 17 4.76 -2.99 1.53
CA GLU A 17 5.83 -3.31 2.47
C GLU A 17 5.62 -2.56 3.78
N LEU A 18 5.68 -3.29 4.89
CA LEU A 18 5.73 -2.71 6.23
C LEU A 18 7.19 -2.50 6.63
N ARG A 19 7.55 -1.26 6.96
CA ARG A 19 8.80 -0.97 7.68
C ARG A 19 8.51 -0.76 9.15
N THR A 20 9.20 -1.51 10.01
CA THR A 20 8.87 -1.56 11.44
C THR A 20 10.13 -1.62 12.31
N PRO A 21 10.13 -0.91 13.48
CA PRO A 21 11.19 -1.06 14.47
C PRO A 21 11.13 -2.41 15.21
N ASP A 22 9.97 -3.09 15.20
CA ASP A 22 9.74 -4.38 15.85
C ASP A 22 9.24 -5.42 14.86
N ARG A 23 10.17 -6.09 14.17
CA ARG A 23 9.86 -7.12 13.20
C ARG A 23 9.14 -8.32 13.83
N GLU A 24 9.61 -8.82 14.96
CA GLU A 24 9.04 -10.03 15.59
C GLU A 24 7.62 -9.79 16.12
N GLY A 25 7.38 -8.61 16.69
CA GLY A 25 6.04 -8.18 17.06
C GLY A 25 5.11 -8.07 15.86
N ALA A 26 5.59 -7.51 14.74
CA ALA A 26 4.81 -7.42 13.51
C ALA A 26 4.47 -8.81 12.95
N LEU A 27 5.44 -9.74 12.87
CA LEU A 27 5.18 -11.11 12.39
C LEU A 27 4.08 -11.79 13.22
N THR A 28 4.16 -11.67 14.54
CA THR A 28 3.16 -12.24 15.46
C THR A 28 1.78 -11.63 15.25
N PHE A 29 1.73 -10.30 15.13
CA PHE A 29 0.49 -9.56 14.95
C PHE A 29 -0.21 -9.91 13.63
N TYR A 30 0.49 -9.81 12.50
CA TYR A 30 -0.12 -10.07 11.18
C TYR A 30 -0.44 -11.55 10.96
N GLN A 31 0.30 -12.48 11.59
CA GLN A 31 -0.11 -13.90 11.63
C GLN A 31 -1.44 -14.09 12.36
N ALA A 32 -1.63 -13.41 13.49
CA ALA A 32 -2.89 -13.49 14.24
C ALA A 32 -4.07 -12.89 13.46
N LEU A 33 -3.84 -11.83 12.68
CA LEU A 33 -4.90 -11.17 11.92
C LEU A 33 -5.28 -11.92 10.66
N PHE A 34 -4.29 -12.29 9.84
CA PHE A 34 -4.48 -12.75 8.47
C PHE A 34 -4.04 -14.20 8.23
N GLY A 35 -3.44 -14.85 9.23
CA GLY A 35 -2.91 -16.20 9.08
C GLY A 35 -1.71 -16.30 8.13
N TRP A 36 -0.99 -15.20 7.92
CA TRP A 36 0.16 -15.21 7.02
C TRP A 36 1.27 -16.12 7.51
N GLU A 37 1.89 -16.82 6.56
CA GLU A 37 3.13 -17.56 6.72
C GLU A 37 4.30 -16.69 6.26
N TYR A 38 5.54 -17.07 6.60
CA TYR A 38 6.70 -16.21 6.42
C TYR A 38 7.87 -16.93 5.80
N GLU A 39 8.55 -16.26 4.85
CA GLU A 39 9.83 -16.68 4.28
C GLU A 39 10.87 -15.56 4.39
N PRO A 40 12.16 -15.88 4.49
CA PRO A 40 13.24 -14.89 4.42
C PRO A 40 13.13 -14.04 3.14
N TYR A 41 13.36 -12.75 3.28
CA TYR A 41 13.36 -11.81 2.19
C TYR A 41 14.67 -11.02 2.23
N PRO A 42 15.55 -11.15 1.23
CA PRO A 42 16.79 -10.40 1.22
C PRO A 42 16.46 -8.92 1.01
N SER A 43 16.50 -8.15 2.08
CA SER A 43 16.51 -6.69 2.02
C SER A 43 17.96 -6.21 2.10
N GLY A 44 18.28 -5.07 1.49
CA GLY A 44 19.64 -4.53 1.46
C GLY A 44 20.26 -4.29 2.85
N ASP A 45 19.42 -4.13 3.88
CA ASP A 45 19.82 -3.77 5.25
C ASP A 45 19.57 -4.88 6.29
N GLY A 46 19.29 -6.12 5.89
CA GLY A 46 19.10 -7.22 6.85
C GLY A 46 17.92 -8.15 6.55
N ASP A 47 17.47 -8.85 7.59
CA ASP A 47 16.53 -9.96 7.55
C ASP A 47 15.07 -9.56 7.28
N GLY A 48 14.77 -9.06 6.08
CA GLY A 48 13.39 -8.86 5.62
C GLY A 48 12.61 -10.18 5.58
N THR A 49 11.30 -10.06 5.52
CA THR A 49 10.38 -11.21 5.51
C THR A 49 9.33 -11.01 4.41
N VAL A 50 9.11 -12.04 3.61
CA VAL A 50 7.96 -12.14 2.71
C VAL A 50 6.79 -12.73 3.47
N CYS A 51 5.65 -12.06 3.42
CA CYS A 51 4.39 -12.58 3.92
C CYS A 51 3.73 -13.42 2.83
N LEU A 52 3.35 -14.63 3.18
CA LEU A 52 2.70 -15.58 2.27
C LEU A 52 1.27 -15.85 2.72
N LEU A 53 0.37 -15.83 1.77
CA LEU A 53 -0.99 -16.33 1.93
C LEU A 53 -1.15 -17.56 1.02
N ARG A 54 -1.42 -18.72 1.63
CA ARG A 54 -1.52 -20.00 0.89
C ARG A 54 -0.26 -20.29 0.05
N GLY A 55 0.92 -20.02 0.64
CA GLY A 55 2.22 -20.22 -0.01
C GLY A 55 2.57 -19.23 -1.13
N ARG A 56 1.83 -18.09 -1.26
CA ARG A 56 2.06 -17.07 -2.29
C ARG A 56 2.34 -15.70 -1.68
N PRO A 57 3.30 -14.94 -2.22
CA PRO A 57 3.65 -13.61 -1.75
C PRO A 57 2.48 -12.63 -1.80
N VAL A 58 2.26 -11.90 -0.69
CA VAL A 58 1.22 -10.86 -0.59
C VAL A 58 1.76 -9.53 -0.09
N ALA A 59 2.84 -9.54 0.71
CA ALA A 59 3.45 -8.34 1.29
C ALA A 59 4.88 -8.59 1.73
N GLY A 60 5.62 -7.53 2.08
CA GLY A 60 6.91 -7.57 2.76
C GLY A 60 6.84 -6.98 4.16
N ILE A 61 7.66 -7.49 5.09
CA ILE A 61 7.95 -6.87 6.39
C ILE A 61 9.46 -6.71 6.51
N VAL A 62 9.93 -5.47 6.66
CA VAL A 62 11.34 -5.11 6.70
C VAL A 62 11.65 -4.41 8.03
N PRO A 63 12.69 -4.87 8.77
CA PRO A 63 13.13 -4.17 9.96
C PRO A 63 13.71 -2.80 9.59
N ASP A 64 13.43 -1.80 10.42
CA ASP A 64 13.96 -0.45 10.29
C ASP A 64 14.13 0.12 11.71
N ALA A 65 15.30 -0.14 12.31
CA ALA A 65 15.59 0.22 13.70
C ALA A 65 15.67 1.73 13.94
N ASP A 66 15.85 2.53 12.88
CA ASP A 66 15.91 3.99 12.97
C ASP A 66 14.52 4.64 13.05
N ARG A 67 13.46 3.88 12.80
CA ARG A 67 12.08 4.36 12.90
C ARG A 67 11.58 4.35 14.34
N THR A 68 10.74 5.32 14.65
CA THR A 68 10.00 5.37 15.92
C THR A 68 8.61 4.72 15.83
N SER A 69 8.13 4.46 14.61
CA SER A 69 6.83 3.82 14.33
C SER A 69 6.87 3.06 13.02
N ALA A 70 6.05 2.02 12.93
CA ALA A 70 5.88 1.27 11.70
C ALA A 70 5.08 2.06 10.64
N VAL A 71 5.30 1.74 9.36
CA VAL A 71 4.56 2.34 8.24
C VAL A 71 4.42 1.35 7.10
N TRP A 72 3.20 1.24 6.56
CA TRP A 72 2.94 0.61 5.29
C TRP A 72 3.33 1.54 4.13
N THR A 73 4.02 1.00 3.14
CA THR A 73 4.35 1.68 1.88
C THR A 73 3.80 0.87 0.72
N MET A 74 2.97 1.49 -0.10
CA MET A 74 2.49 0.92 -1.36
C MET A 74 3.51 1.24 -2.46
N TYR A 75 3.74 0.27 -3.36
CA TYR A 75 4.63 0.42 -4.50
C TYR A 75 3.86 0.33 -5.81
N PHE A 76 4.09 1.30 -6.69
CA PHE A 76 3.62 1.27 -8.07
C PHE A 76 4.57 0.46 -8.96
N ALA A 77 4.02 -0.35 -9.84
CA ALA A 77 4.77 -1.00 -10.89
C ALA A 77 5.38 0.02 -11.84
N THR A 78 6.61 -0.25 -12.28
CA THR A 78 7.29 0.52 -13.32
C THR A 78 8.14 -0.40 -14.19
N ASP A 79 8.27 -0.06 -15.47
CA ASP A 79 9.12 -0.77 -16.41
C ASP A 79 10.59 -0.31 -16.32
N ASP A 80 10.83 0.93 -15.84
CA ASP A 80 12.15 1.52 -15.61
C ASP A 80 12.15 2.36 -14.33
N CYS A 81 12.68 1.78 -13.25
CA CYS A 81 12.70 2.41 -11.94
C CYS A 81 13.55 3.70 -11.91
N ASP A 82 14.66 3.75 -12.66
CA ASP A 82 15.54 4.92 -12.71
C ASP A 82 14.87 6.08 -13.45
N ASP A 83 14.24 5.81 -14.59
CA ASP A 83 13.52 6.83 -15.36
C ASP A 83 12.30 7.34 -14.57
N THR A 84 11.52 6.46 -13.97
CA THR A 84 10.36 6.88 -13.18
C THR A 84 10.79 7.67 -11.94
N ALA A 85 11.86 7.28 -11.26
CA ALA A 85 12.42 8.03 -10.14
C ALA A 85 12.88 9.44 -10.55
N ARG A 86 13.46 9.59 -11.73
CA ARG A 86 13.80 10.91 -12.31
C ARG A 86 12.52 11.73 -12.54
N ARG A 87 11.49 11.14 -13.18
CA ARG A 87 10.19 11.80 -13.43
C ARG A 87 9.49 12.22 -12.13
N VAL A 88 9.61 11.44 -11.04
CA VAL A 88 9.11 11.84 -9.71
C VAL A 88 9.66 13.21 -9.31
N THR A 89 10.96 13.45 -9.46
CA THR A 89 11.57 14.75 -9.10
C THR A 89 11.18 15.86 -10.06
N GLU A 90 11.05 15.57 -11.33
CA GLU A 90 10.63 16.53 -12.36
C GLU A 90 9.17 16.98 -12.20
N THR A 91 8.31 16.13 -11.62
CA THR A 91 6.90 16.43 -11.36
C THR A 91 6.63 17.01 -9.97
N GLY A 92 7.69 17.30 -9.18
CA GLY A 92 7.56 17.98 -7.89
C GLY A 92 7.57 17.06 -6.66
N GLY A 93 7.81 15.76 -6.85
CA GLY A 93 8.07 14.82 -5.76
C GLY A 93 9.54 14.82 -5.31
N ARG A 94 9.88 13.96 -4.37
CA ARG A 94 11.24 13.85 -3.83
C ARG A 94 11.57 12.40 -3.49
N LEU A 95 12.74 11.92 -3.92
CA LEU A 95 13.23 10.61 -3.51
C LEU A 95 13.64 10.61 -2.04
N ILE A 96 13.26 9.57 -1.32
CA ILE A 96 13.75 9.24 0.03
C ILE A 96 14.84 8.18 -0.09
N GLU A 97 14.60 7.17 -0.94
CA GLU A 97 15.56 6.12 -1.25
C GLU A 97 15.73 6.10 -2.78
N ALA A 98 16.99 6.27 -3.21
CA ALA A 98 17.32 6.23 -4.63
C ALA A 98 17.10 4.81 -5.20
N PRO A 99 16.92 4.67 -6.53
CA PRO A 99 16.80 3.37 -7.17
C PRO A 99 17.94 2.42 -6.79
N ALA A 100 17.58 1.26 -6.21
CA ALA A 100 18.52 0.25 -5.78
C ALA A 100 17.99 -1.16 -6.10
N ASP A 101 18.91 -2.09 -6.33
CA ASP A 101 18.55 -3.49 -6.57
C ASP A 101 18.25 -4.20 -5.25
N LEU A 102 17.10 -4.82 -5.19
CA LEU A 102 16.69 -5.71 -4.12
C LEU A 102 17.04 -7.14 -4.52
N ALA A 103 18.29 -7.50 -4.36
CA ALA A 103 18.88 -8.74 -4.89
C ALA A 103 18.50 -8.93 -6.38
N ASP A 104 18.04 -10.13 -6.74
CA ASP A 104 17.49 -10.45 -8.07
C ASP A 104 15.96 -10.29 -8.15
N HIS A 105 15.32 -9.83 -7.07
CA HIS A 105 13.85 -9.76 -6.99
C HIS A 105 13.26 -8.58 -7.73
N ALA A 106 13.80 -7.41 -7.52
CA ALA A 106 13.29 -6.18 -8.10
C ALA A 106 14.34 -5.07 -8.09
N ARG A 107 14.08 -3.98 -8.79
CA ARG A 107 14.73 -2.68 -8.57
C ARG A 107 13.68 -1.74 -8.01
N THR A 108 13.99 -1.08 -6.89
CA THR A 108 13.02 -0.31 -6.10
C THR A 108 13.54 1.07 -5.78
N ALA A 109 12.63 2.01 -5.57
CA ALA A 109 12.91 3.32 -5.01
C ALA A 109 11.77 3.71 -4.07
N VAL A 110 12.02 4.64 -3.14
CA VAL A 110 10.96 5.21 -2.29
C VAL A 110 10.98 6.74 -2.42
N ALA A 111 9.80 7.31 -2.53
CA ALA A 111 9.59 8.73 -2.76
C ALA A 111 8.50 9.32 -1.87
N LEU A 112 8.48 10.64 -1.81
CA LEU A 112 7.32 11.45 -1.43
C LEU A 112 6.76 12.10 -2.70
N ASP A 113 5.46 12.13 -2.82
CA ASP A 113 4.75 12.86 -3.87
C ASP A 113 4.73 14.39 -3.59
N ALA A 114 4.02 15.15 -4.42
CA ALA A 114 3.95 16.60 -4.31
C ALA A 114 3.26 17.11 -3.03
N VAL A 115 2.49 16.25 -2.35
CA VAL A 115 1.79 16.58 -1.07
C VAL A 115 2.44 15.89 0.13
N GLY A 116 3.57 15.21 -0.09
CA GLY A 116 4.35 14.57 0.96
C GLY A 116 3.92 13.15 1.32
N ALA A 117 3.02 12.52 0.57
CA ALA A 117 2.65 11.13 0.80
C ALA A 117 3.75 10.19 0.29
N ARG A 118 4.07 9.18 1.12
CA ARG A 118 5.09 8.17 0.82
C ARG A 118 4.55 7.11 -0.12
N PHE A 119 5.33 6.77 -1.14
CA PHE A 119 5.07 5.64 -2.04
C PHE A 119 6.38 5.04 -2.56
N GLY A 120 6.31 3.83 -3.08
CA GLY A 120 7.44 3.15 -3.70
C GLY A 120 7.28 2.96 -5.21
N LEU A 121 8.40 2.64 -5.87
CA LEU A 121 8.47 2.17 -7.25
C LEU A 121 8.98 0.73 -7.24
N TRP A 122 8.40 -0.14 -8.06
CA TRP A 122 8.73 -1.55 -8.14
C TRP A 122 8.92 -1.98 -9.59
N GLN A 123 10.16 -2.18 -9.99
CA GLN A 123 10.50 -2.84 -11.26
C GLN A 123 10.80 -4.29 -10.94
N GLY A 124 9.81 -5.17 -11.12
CA GLY A 124 9.92 -6.59 -10.79
C GLY A 124 10.86 -7.34 -11.73
N ARG A 125 11.58 -8.32 -11.18
CA ARG A 125 12.46 -9.26 -11.88
C ARG A 125 12.03 -10.70 -11.58
N SER A 126 12.63 -11.35 -10.59
CA SER A 126 12.14 -12.67 -10.13
C SER A 126 10.88 -12.56 -9.27
N ARG A 127 10.58 -11.38 -8.68
CA ARG A 127 9.33 -11.07 -7.97
C ARG A 127 8.60 -9.93 -8.66
N LEU A 128 7.44 -10.24 -9.23
CA LEU A 128 6.65 -9.31 -10.03
C LEU A 128 5.65 -8.48 -9.21
N GLY A 129 5.53 -8.75 -7.90
CA GLY A 129 4.61 -8.11 -6.98
C GLY A 129 3.85 -9.11 -6.13
N SER A 130 2.71 -8.70 -5.56
CA SER A 130 1.79 -9.55 -4.82
C SER A 130 1.09 -10.52 -5.77
N GLU A 131 1.08 -11.81 -5.41
CA GLU A 131 0.46 -12.85 -6.23
C GLU A 131 -1.01 -13.12 -5.88
N ILE A 132 -1.46 -12.66 -4.71
CA ILE A 132 -2.86 -12.67 -4.30
C ILE A 132 -3.27 -11.26 -3.93
N VAL A 133 -4.31 -10.77 -4.58
CA VAL A 133 -4.98 -9.49 -4.29
C VAL A 133 -6.49 -9.70 -4.46
N ASN A 134 -7.31 -8.82 -3.85
CA ASN A 134 -8.76 -8.85 -3.93
C ASN A 134 -9.40 -10.15 -3.40
N GLU A 135 -8.74 -10.81 -2.48
CA GLU A 135 -9.24 -11.98 -1.77
C GLU A 135 -9.10 -11.76 -0.25
N PRO A 136 -9.87 -12.45 0.59
CA PRO A 136 -9.71 -12.36 2.04
C PRO A 136 -8.25 -12.55 2.47
N ASP A 137 -7.80 -11.70 3.41
CA ASP A 137 -6.47 -11.64 3.99
C ASP A 137 -5.38 -11.15 3.01
N SER A 138 -5.77 -10.44 1.95
CA SER A 138 -4.89 -9.80 0.97
C SER A 138 -5.26 -8.35 0.68
N LEU A 139 -4.36 -7.63 -0.02
CA LEU A 139 -4.59 -6.26 -0.46
C LEU A 139 -5.79 -6.16 -1.40
N VAL A 140 -6.65 -5.18 -1.17
CA VAL A 140 -7.76 -4.82 -2.08
C VAL A 140 -7.52 -3.50 -2.77
N ARG A 141 -7.12 -2.48 -2.00
CA ARG A 141 -7.14 -1.11 -2.49
C ARG A 141 -6.13 -0.24 -1.74
N ASN A 142 -5.62 0.75 -2.44
CA ASN A 142 -4.91 1.88 -1.85
C ASN A 142 -5.56 3.18 -2.33
N ASP A 143 -5.88 4.07 -1.39
CA ASP A 143 -6.37 5.42 -1.69
C ASP A 143 -5.48 6.44 -0.98
N LEU A 144 -5.15 7.53 -1.68
CA LEU A 144 -4.45 8.67 -1.09
C LEU A 144 -5.44 9.55 -0.34
N ILE A 145 -5.20 9.75 0.94
CA ILE A 145 -5.96 10.70 1.76
C ILE A 145 -5.09 11.93 1.99
N THR A 146 -5.58 13.11 1.64
CA THR A 146 -4.78 14.34 1.68
C THR A 146 -5.64 15.58 1.97
N PRO A 147 -5.11 16.57 2.73
CA PRO A 147 -5.79 17.86 2.89
C PRO A 147 -5.67 18.74 1.63
N ASP A 148 -4.79 18.40 0.69
CA ASP A 148 -4.51 19.17 -0.53
C ASP A 148 -4.56 18.28 -1.79
N PRO A 149 -5.77 17.94 -2.28
CA PRO A 149 -5.94 16.94 -3.33
C PRO A 149 -5.49 17.40 -4.73
N GLU A 150 -5.57 18.72 -5.05
CA GLU A 150 -5.27 19.21 -6.40
C GLU A 150 -3.81 19.00 -6.82
N PRO A 151 -2.78 19.33 -5.99
CA PRO A 151 -1.40 19.01 -6.35
C PRO A 151 -1.14 17.51 -6.48
N ALA A 152 -1.82 16.67 -5.68
CA ALA A 152 -1.71 15.22 -5.79
C ALA A 152 -2.28 14.71 -7.12
N ARG A 153 -3.47 15.18 -7.52
CA ARG A 153 -4.10 14.87 -8.82
C ARG A 153 -3.19 15.24 -9.99
N ALA A 154 -2.64 16.47 -9.96
CA ALA A 154 -1.70 16.93 -10.99
C ALA A 154 -0.43 16.07 -11.03
N PHE A 155 0.13 15.71 -9.87
CA PHE A 155 1.33 14.90 -9.77
C PHE A 155 1.15 13.50 -10.40
N TYR A 156 0.13 12.75 -9.99
CA TYR A 156 -0.08 11.38 -10.48
C TYR A 156 -0.52 11.34 -11.94
N THR A 157 -1.26 12.34 -12.42
CA THR A 157 -1.56 12.52 -13.84
C THR A 157 -0.29 12.74 -14.66
N ALA A 158 0.61 13.61 -14.19
CA ALA A 158 1.88 13.88 -14.88
C ALA A 158 2.86 12.71 -14.82
N LEU A 159 2.93 12.00 -13.68
CA LEU A 159 3.88 10.90 -13.46
C LEU A 159 3.52 9.65 -14.27
N PHE A 160 2.25 9.22 -14.22
CA PHE A 160 1.79 7.94 -14.79
C PHE A 160 0.78 8.08 -15.94
N GLY A 161 0.41 9.30 -16.30
CA GLY A 161 -0.60 9.54 -17.34
C GLY A 161 -2.01 9.12 -16.92
N PHE A 162 -2.31 9.10 -15.61
CA PHE A 162 -3.62 8.71 -15.13
C PHE A 162 -4.71 9.68 -15.61
N THR A 163 -5.87 9.13 -15.95
CA THR A 163 -7.11 9.89 -16.09
C THR A 163 -7.85 9.93 -14.77
N LEU A 164 -8.60 11.00 -14.57
CA LEU A 164 -9.30 11.31 -13.34
C LEU A 164 -10.80 11.27 -13.57
N ASP A 165 -11.53 10.46 -12.79
CA ASP A 165 -12.99 10.44 -12.81
C ASP A 165 -13.53 10.89 -11.45
N GLY A 166 -14.58 11.74 -11.46
CA GLY A 166 -15.30 12.12 -10.25
C GLY A 166 -16.12 10.97 -9.67
N ASN A 167 -16.51 11.12 -8.43
CA ASN A 167 -17.45 10.19 -7.75
C ASN A 167 -18.88 10.74 -7.82
N ASP A 168 -19.61 10.39 -8.87
CA ASP A 168 -20.99 10.84 -9.07
C ASP A 168 -21.98 10.20 -8.09
N GLU A 169 -21.60 9.08 -7.45
CA GLU A 169 -22.46 8.37 -6.49
C GLU A 169 -22.50 9.05 -5.12
N VAL A 170 -21.42 9.73 -4.72
CA VAL A 170 -21.29 10.44 -3.44
C VAL A 170 -20.65 11.81 -3.72
N PRO A 171 -21.38 12.75 -4.34
CA PRO A 171 -20.81 14.02 -4.80
C PRO A 171 -20.34 14.96 -3.68
N GLU A 172 -20.80 14.75 -2.45
CA GLU A 172 -20.33 15.47 -1.26
C GLU A 172 -18.96 15.01 -0.76
N LEU A 173 -18.49 13.84 -1.22
CA LEU A 173 -17.14 13.34 -0.93
C LEU A 173 -16.19 13.84 -2.03
N ASP A 174 -15.18 14.62 -1.64
CA ASP A 174 -14.09 14.99 -2.57
C ASP A 174 -13.24 13.76 -2.89
N PHE A 175 -13.76 12.92 -3.77
CA PHE A 175 -13.14 11.68 -4.19
C PHE A 175 -12.91 11.67 -5.70
N THR A 176 -11.71 11.28 -6.11
CA THR A 176 -11.34 11.14 -7.52
C THR A 176 -10.77 9.77 -7.78
N PHE A 177 -11.39 9.01 -8.67
CA PHE A 177 -10.83 7.74 -9.15
C PHE A 177 -9.61 7.99 -10.03
N LEU A 178 -8.56 7.21 -9.80
CA LEU A 178 -7.37 7.16 -10.66
C LEU A 178 -7.48 5.97 -11.60
N ARG A 179 -7.39 6.25 -12.90
CA ARG A 179 -7.38 5.22 -13.95
C ARG A 179 -6.12 5.30 -14.79
N ARG A 180 -5.53 4.15 -15.03
CA ARG A 180 -4.43 4.02 -15.99
C ARG A 180 -4.90 4.40 -17.42
N PRO A 181 -3.97 4.66 -18.37
CA PRO A 181 -4.33 4.96 -19.77
C PRO A 181 -5.19 3.88 -20.46
N ASP A 182 -5.15 2.63 -20.00
CA ASP A 182 -6.00 1.54 -20.49
C ASP A 182 -7.41 1.51 -19.84
N GLY A 183 -7.73 2.49 -18.98
CA GLY A 183 -9.01 2.64 -18.31
C GLY A 183 -9.18 1.82 -17.03
N HIS A 184 -8.16 1.01 -16.64
CA HIS A 184 -8.23 0.22 -15.41
C HIS A 184 -8.10 1.11 -14.18
N GLU A 185 -9.06 1.01 -13.25
CA GLU A 185 -9.03 1.72 -11.97
C GLU A 185 -7.97 1.13 -11.05
N ILE A 186 -7.17 2.00 -10.40
CA ILE A 186 -6.07 1.58 -9.52
C ILE A 186 -6.20 2.08 -8.09
N GLY A 187 -7.20 2.87 -7.77
CA GLY A 187 -7.44 3.52 -6.49
C GLY A 187 -7.99 4.91 -6.66
N GLY A 188 -7.86 5.75 -5.66
CA GLY A 188 -8.35 7.13 -5.72
C GLY A 188 -7.59 8.11 -4.85
N ILE A 189 -8.01 9.37 -4.95
CA ILE A 189 -7.56 10.46 -4.09
C ILE A 189 -8.78 11.01 -3.35
N ILE A 190 -8.68 11.04 -2.03
CA ILE A 190 -9.68 11.57 -1.11
C ILE A 190 -9.17 12.91 -0.60
N GLY A 191 -9.88 14.00 -0.93
CA GLY A 191 -9.70 15.29 -0.29
C GLY A 191 -10.33 15.27 1.10
N SER A 192 -9.53 15.46 2.13
CA SER A 192 -9.98 15.49 3.53
C SER A 192 -9.26 16.61 4.29
N PRO A 193 -9.88 17.77 4.47
CA PRO A 193 -9.22 18.92 5.10
C PRO A 193 -8.87 18.70 6.57
N ASP A 194 -9.47 17.69 7.21
CA ASP A 194 -9.29 17.42 8.64
C ASP A 194 -8.08 16.50 8.93
N VAL A 195 -7.47 15.90 7.91
CA VAL A 195 -6.27 15.08 8.13
C VAL A 195 -5.02 15.95 8.23
N PRO A 196 -4.12 15.66 9.18
CA PRO A 196 -2.93 16.51 9.41
C PRO A 196 -1.84 16.32 8.34
N THR A 197 -1.84 15.20 7.63
CA THR A 197 -0.80 14.80 6.67
C THR A 197 -1.38 13.94 5.56
N SER A 198 -0.73 13.98 4.41
CA SER A 198 -1.08 13.12 3.27
C SER A 198 -0.49 11.72 3.45
N ALA A 199 -1.28 10.69 3.18
CA ALA A 199 -0.83 9.30 3.23
C ALA A 199 -1.61 8.41 2.27
N TRP A 200 -0.93 7.44 1.66
CA TRP A 200 -1.56 6.31 1.01
C TRP A 200 -2.09 5.33 2.06
N GLY A 201 -3.40 5.21 2.14
CA GLY A 201 -4.07 4.19 2.94
C GLY A 201 -3.95 2.82 2.27
N THR A 202 -3.94 1.78 3.09
CA THR A 202 -3.93 0.38 2.64
C THR A 202 -5.18 -0.30 3.18
N LEU A 203 -5.96 -0.91 2.30
CA LEU A 203 -7.15 -1.70 2.65
C LEU A 203 -6.91 -3.17 2.36
N PHE A 204 -7.03 -4.00 3.38
CA PHE A 204 -7.05 -5.46 3.26
C PHE A 204 -8.49 -5.99 3.22
N ALA A 205 -8.79 -6.91 2.29
CA ALA A 205 -10.02 -7.68 2.36
C ALA A 205 -9.97 -8.63 3.56
N VAL A 206 -11.11 -8.83 4.19
CA VAL A 206 -11.28 -9.83 5.24
C VAL A 206 -12.65 -10.49 5.11
N SER A 207 -12.78 -11.71 5.62
CA SER A 207 -14.06 -12.42 5.65
C SER A 207 -15.00 -11.89 6.74
N ASP A 208 -14.44 -11.27 7.79
CA ASP A 208 -15.18 -10.75 8.94
C ASP A 208 -14.42 -9.59 9.59
N ALA A 209 -14.89 -8.35 9.37
CA ALA A 209 -14.22 -7.14 9.87
C ALA A 209 -14.31 -7.02 11.40
N ASP A 210 -15.43 -7.47 12.00
CA ASP A 210 -15.63 -7.44 13.46
C ASP A 210 -14.63 -8.39 14.14
N ALA A 211 -14.52 -9.62 13.66
CA ALA A 211 -13.58 -10.58 14.21
C ALA A 211 -12.11 -10.16 14.02
N VAL A 212 -11.75 -9.45 12.94
CA VAL A 212 -10.39 -8.91 12.77
C VAL A 212 -10.13 -7.75 13.72
N ALA A 213 -11.08 -6.84 13.92
CA ALA A 213 -10.99 -5.74 14.89
C ALA A 213 -10.76 -6.26 16.32
N GLU A 214 -11.50 -7.32 16.73
CA GLU A 214 -11.30 -7.98 18.02
C GLU A 214 -9.90 -8.61 18.14
N ARG A 215 -9.45 -9.34 17.09
CA ARG A 215 -8.10 -9.95 17.10
C ARG A 215 -7.00 -8.90 17.12
N ALA A 216 -7.16 -7.78 16.43
CA ALA A 216 -6.18 -6.69 16.45
C ALA A 216 -5.98 -6.16 17.88
N THR A 217 -7.07 -5.90 18.60
CA THR A 217 -7.03 -5.44 19.98
C THR A 217 -6.44 -6.52 20.92
N ALA A 218 -6.85 -7.76 20.75
CA ALA A 218 -6.34 -8.88 21.56
C ALA A 218 -4.84 -9.15 21.33
N SER A 219 -4.31 -8.77 20.15
CA SER A 219 -2.89 -8.93 19.77
C SER A 219 -2.03 -7.68 20.06
N GLY A 220 -2.54 -6.73 20.86
CA GLY A 220 -1.78 -5.57 21.32
C GLY A 220 -1.83 -4.33 20.41
N GLY A 221 -2.56 -4.38 19.31
CA GLY A 221 -2.91 -3.22 18.50
C GLY A 221 -4.18 -2.52 18.98
N SER A 222 -4.77 -1.72 18.12
CA SER A 222 -6.09 -1.12 18.38
C SER A 222 -6.92 -1.11 17.09
N SER A 223 -8.24 -0.95 17.24
CA SER A 223 -9.17 -0.81 16.12
C SER A 223 -10.26 0.18 16.45
N THR A 224 -10.77 0.88 15.44
CA THR A 224 -12.07 1.54 15.55
C THR A 224 -13.18 0.49 15.64
N GLU A 225 -14.37 0.91 16.10
CA GLU A 225 -15.58 0.11 15.93
C GLU A 225 -15.84 -0.10 14.43
N PRO A 226 -16.15 -1.34 13.98
CA PRO A 226 -16.48 -1.59 12.57
C PRO A 226 -17.77 -0.89 12.16
N GLU A 227 -17.74 -0.20 11.03
CA GLU A 227 -18.85 0.56 10.50
C GLU A 227 -19.27 0.07 9.11
N ASP A 228 -20.58 0.13 8.81
CA ASP A 228 -21.09 -0.15 7.48
C ASP A 228 -20.95 1.09 6.60
N THR A 229 -20.22 0.96 5.51
CA THR A 229 -20.10 1.96 4.45
C THR A 229 -20.87 1.48 3.21
N PRO A 230 -21.10 2.34 2.20
CA PRO A 230 -21.70 1.89 0.94
C PRO A 230 -20.94 0.75 0.24
N TYR A 231 -19.65 0.59 0.55
CA TYR A 231 -18.76 -0.33 -0.18
C TYR A 231 -18.36 -1.56 0.63
N ALA A 232 -18.38 -1.49 1.96
CA ALA A 232 -17.91 -2.59 2.82
C ALA A 232 -18.27 -2.32 4.29
N ARG A 233 -18.29 -3.37 5.12
CA ARG A 233 -18.14 -3.22 6.55
C ARG A 233 -16.66 -3.09 6.90
N MET A 234 -16.24 -1.95 7.46
CA MET A 234 -14.83 -1.57 7.58
C MET A 234 -14.46 -1.19 8.99
N ALA A 235 -13.18 -1.39 9.33
CA ALA A 235 -12.54 -0.83 10.52
C ALA A 235 -11.13 -0.32 10.18
N THR A 236 -10.68 0.70 10.91
CA THR A 236 -9.29 1.15 10.88
C THR A 236 -8.54 0.49 12.01
N VAL A 237 -7.43 -0.15 11.68
CA VAL A 237 -6.57 -0.89 12.61
C VAL A 237 -5.23 -0.18 12.73
N THR A 238 -4.70 -0.12 13.96
CA THR A 238 -3.33 0.31 14.24
C THR A 238 -2.57 -0.86 14.86
N ASP A 239 -1.45 -1.25 14.26
CA ASP A 239 -0.61 -2.31 14.81
C ASP A 239 0.14 -1.85 16.09
N PRO A 240 0.77 -2.76 16.87
CA PRO A 240 1.47 -2.40 18.10
C PRO A 240 2.63 -1.41 17.91
N ALA A 241 3.20 -1.31 16.71
CA ALA A 241 4.28 -0.39 16.36
C ALA A 241 3.79 0.90 15.69
N GLY A 242 2.47 1.10 15.55
CA GLY A 242 1.85 2.33 15.07
C GLY A 242 1.53 2.38 13.57
N ALA A 243 1.66 1.28 12.82
CA ALA A 243 1.21 1.25 11.43
C ALA A 243 -0.32 1.22 11.35
N VAL A 244 -0.88 2.13 10.56
CA VAL A 244 -2.32 2.27 10.35
C VAL A 244 -2.71 1.67 9.00
N PHE A 245 -3.79 0.88 8.99
CA PHE A 245 -4.39 0.31 7.79
C PHE A 245 -5.89 0.06 8.02
N SER A 246 -6.62 -0.16 6.95
CA SER A 246 -8.03 -0.53 7.02
C SER A 246 -8.24 -2.01 6.71
N VAL A 247 -9.26 -2.58 7.31
CA VAL A 247 -9.79 -3.90 6.93
C VAL A 247 -11.22 -3.74 6.49
N GLY A 248 -11.63 -4.52 5.48
CA GLY A 248 -12.98 -4.43 4.94
C GLY A 248 -13.50 -5.77 4.46
N LYS A 249 -14.75 -6.07 4.83
CA LYS A 249 -15.51 -7.17 4.28
C LYS A 249 -16.44 -6.62 3.20
N ALA A 250 -16.25 -7.08 1.96
CA ALA A 250 -17.20 -6.76 0.89
C ALA A 250 -18.63 -7.22 1.25
N PRO A 251 -19.66 -6.52 0.78
CA PRO A 251 -21.07 -6.84 1.03
C PRO A 251 -21.45 -8.28 0.65
#